data_3778ce6042a5522dca59b7d8b30d0131
#
_entry.id   3778ce6042a5522dca59b7d8b30d0131
#
_cell.length_a   1.000
_cell.length_b   1.000
_cell.length_c   1.000
_cell.angle_alpha   90.00
_cell.angle_beta   90.00
_cell.angle_gamma   90.00
#
_symmetry.space_group_name_H-M   'P 1'
#
loop_
_entity.id
_entity.type
_entity.pdbx_description
1 polymer ?
#
loop_
_entity_poly.entity_id
_entity_poly.type
_entity_poly.pdbx_seq_one_letter_code
_entity_poly.pdbx_strand_id
1 'polypeptide(L)'
;MLSSPTLTRYTALGASDAVGFNASISCDGPANQAGTRPQRSDPLDCPNGTGYVPRLAQALPPPVQLINLGRSGAVLSPRTQALQDSIPANLLQDQLPRIPTDSTLITIWVGGNDTNAITLAAVRLAVEGGDPLPFIEQQIRQFAADYQTLLQAIRVRAPQARIGVANLPNFAQIPLGQQQPSSVRQLLATVSVGLSQQAINPLSRQGIPVVDVLCDRRAYRRESFFPGPLADGFHPNDQGYANLAQAFLQTLQQPTPPQTRCPPFSSVGSRQLDREELKSFLRARTGSPDRPQGSL
;
A
#
# COMPACT_ATOMS: atom_id res chain seq x y z
N MET A 1 30.55 -20.14 -24.45
CA MET A 1 29.44 -20.80 -23.72
C MET A 1 28.52 -19.69 -23.30
N LEU A 2 27.30 -19.61 -23.84
CA LEU A 2 26.28 -18.65 -23.38
C LEU A 2 25.81 -19.18 -22.02
N SER A 3 26.01 -18.40 -20.95
CA SER A 3 25.46 -18.73 -19.63
C SER A 3 23.94 -18.80 -19.76
N SER A 4 23.33 -19.89 -19.30
CA SER A 4 21.86 -19.98 -19.23
C SER A 4 21.31 -18.79 -18.46
N PRO A 5 20.22 -18.15 -18.92
CA PRO A 5 19.64 -17.04 -18.21
C PRO A 5 19.25 -17.48 -16.79
N THR A 6 19.64 -16.69 -15.80
CA THR A 6 19.36 -16.99 -14.39
C THR A 6 17.87 -16.80 -14.12
N LEU A 7 17.22 -17.79 -13.51
CA LEU A 7 15.80 -17.70 -13.11
C LEU A 7 15.59 -16.56 -12.11
N THR A 8 14.71 -15.60 -12.44
CA THR A 8 14.23 -14.60 -11.50
C THR A 8 13.06 -15.17 -10.69
N ARG A 9 13.27 -15.40 -9.39
CA ARG A 9 12.21 -15.79 -8.48
C ARG A 9 11.67 -14.52 -7.80
N TYR A 10 10.58 -14.00 -8.35
CA TYR A 10 9.96 -12.76 -7.93
C TYR A 10 8.86 -13.02 -6.90
N THR A 11 9.02 -12.48 -5.67
CA THR A 11 8.02 -12.53 -4.61
C THR A 11 7.46 -11.14 -4.34
N ALA A 12 6.15 -10.99 -4.34
CA ALA A 12 5.48 -9.73 -4.01
C ALA A 12 4.80 -9.81 -2.65
N LEU A 13 5.00 -8.79 -1.83
CA LEU A 13 4.32 -8.57 -0.56
C LEU A 13 3.45 -7.32 -0.64
N GLY A 14 2.32 -7.33 0.04
CA GLY A 14 1.46 -6.15 0.10
C GLY A 14 0.01 -6.46 0.41
N ALA A 15 -0.83 -5.49 0.11
CA ALA A 15 -2.25 -5.54 0.39
C ALA A 15 -3.08 -5.80 -0.89
N SER A 16 -4.25 -5.16 -0.98
CA SER A 16 -5.17 -5.22 -2.12
C SER A 16 -4.51 -4.82 -3.44
N ASP A 17 -3.59 -3.88 -3.41
CA ASP A 17 -2.87 -3.45 -4.60
C ASP A 17 -1.95 -4.54 -5.16
N ALA A 18 -1.34 -5.37 -4.29
CA ALA A 18 -0.48 -6.47 -4.73
C ALA A 18 -1.28 -7.56 -5.46
N VAL A 19 -2.54 -7.79 -5.08
CA VAL A 19 -3.43 -8.71 -5.78
C VAL A 19 -4.15 -8.07 -6.97
N GLY A 20 -3.96 -6.78 -7.22
CA GLY A 20 -4.59 -6.06 -8.33
C GLY A 20 -6.08 -5.82 -8.10
N PHE A 21 -6.48 -5.43 -6.89
CA PHE A 21 -7.85 -5.07 -6.57
C PHE A 21 -8.28 -3.88 -7.43
N ASN A 22 -9.46 -3.90 -8.05
CA ASN A 22 -9.92 -2.95 -9.08
C ASN A 22 -9.22 -3.06 -10.47
N ALA A 23 -8.31 -4.00 -10.66
CA ALA A 23 -7.85 -4.37 -12.00
C ALA A 23 -8.92 -5.20 -12.73
N SER A 24 -8.94 -5.17 -14.06
CA SER A 24 -9.88 -5.98 -14.84
C SER A 24 -9.69 -7.48 -14.63
N ILE A 25 -8.44 -7.91 -14.38
CA ILE A 25 -8.11 -9.28 -13.96
C ILE A 25 -7.31 -9.19 -12.66
N SER A 26 -8.02 -9.37 -11.53
CA SER A 26 -7.42 -9.42 -10.19
C SER A 26 -6.94 -10.83 -9.85
N CYS A 27 -5.81 -10.94 -9.16
CA CYS A 27 -5.31 -12.22 -8.66
C CYS A 27 -6.15 -12.80 -7.50
N ASP A 28 -7.03 -12.01 -6.92
CA ASP A 28 -7.95 -12.40 -5.83
C ASP A 28 -9.32 -12.90 -6.37
N GLY A 29 -9.47 -12.97 -7.70
CA GLY A 29 -10.73 -13.30 -8.37
C GLY A 29 -11.59 -12.06 -8.68
N PRO A 30 -12.83 -12.23 -9.19
CA PRO A 30 -13.67 -11.13 -9.62
C PRO A 30 -13.97 -10.13 -8.50
N ALA A 31 -13.83 -8.83 -8.79
CA ALA A 31 -14.02 -7.75 -7.84
C ALA A 31 -15.43 -7.64 -7.23
N ASN A 32 -16.44 -8.15 -7.94
CA ASN A 32 -17.86 -8.13 -7.54
C ASN A 32 -18.25 -9.20 -6.50
N GLN A 33 -17.30 -10.04 -6.04
CA GLN A 33 -17.51 -11.02 -4.96
C GLN A 33 -16.92 -10.57 -3.63
N ALA A 34 -16.90 -9.27 -3.37
CA ALA A 34 -16.43 -8.67 -2.13
C ALA A 34 -17.35 -9.06 -0.94
N GLY A 35 -17.13 -10.18 -0.33
CA GLY A 35 -17.89 -10.71 0.82
C GLY A 35 -17.77 -12.20 0.99
N THR A 36 -17.40 -12.91 -0.07
CA THR A 36 -17.32 -14.39 -0.07
C THR A 36 -15.94 -14.91 -0.48
N ARG A 37 -14.91 -14.07 -0.41
CA ARG A 37 -13.55 -14.46 -0.83
C ARG A 37 -13.01 -15.58 0.04
N PRO A 38 -12.68 -16.75 -0.50
CA PRO A 38 -11.95 -17.74 0.26
C PRO A 38 -10.62 -17.12 0.69
N GLN A 39 -10.29 -17.25 1.97
CA GLN A 39 -8.95 -16.93 2.47
C GLN A 39 -7.98 -17.89 1.78
N ARG A 40 -7.42 -17.47 0.64
CA ARG A 40 -6.42 -18.30 -0.03
C ARG A 40 -5.17 -18.37 0.84
N SER A 41 -4.85 -19.59 1.25
CA SER A 41 -3.64 -19.92 2.00
C SER A 41 -2.40 -20.02 1.10
N ASP A 42 -2.57 -20.09 -0.22
CA ASP A 42 -1.48 -20.39 -1.15
C ASP A 42 -0.98 -19.13 -1.90
N PRO A 43 0.32 -19.09 -2.26
CA PRO A 43 0.88 -18.05 -3.11
C PRO A 43 0.10 -17.95 -4.42
N LEU A 44 -0.24 -16.73 -4.82
CA LEU A 44 -1.01 -16.50 -6.04
C LEU A 44 -0.04 -16.41 -7.22
N ASP A 45 0.00 -17.46 -8.04
CA ASP A 45 0.53 -17.35 -9.39
C ASP A 45 -0.59 -16.82 -10.31
N CYS A 46 -0.42 -15.62 -10.82
CA CYS A 46 -1.45 -14.91 -11.59
C CYS A 46 -0.84 -14.28 -12.85
N PRO A 47 -0.35 -15.12 -13.79
CA PRO A 47 0.43 -14.64 -14.93
C PRO A 47 -0.37 -13.72 -15.86
N ASN A 48 -1.69 -13.85 -15.89
CA ASN A 48 -2.59 -13.06 -16.75
C ASN A 48 -3.23 -11.87 -16.01
N GLY A 49 -2.88 -11.63 -14.74
CA GLY A 49 -3.41 -10.52 -13.97
C GLY A 49 -3.01 -9.17 -14.55
N THR A 50 -3.88 -8.17 -14.41
CA THR A 50 -3.64 -6.81 -14.91
C THR A 50 -3.25 -5.83 -13.78
N GLY A 51 -3.05 -6.32 -12.54
CA GLY A 51 -2.43 -5.60 -11.44
C GLY A 51 -0.93 -5.33 -11.68
N TYR A 52 -0.31 -4.51 -10.82
CA TYR A 52 1.11 -4.14 -11.00
C TYR A 52 2.07 -5.32 -10.86
N VAL A 53 1.79 -6.30 -10.00
CA VAL A 53 2.67 -7.44 -9.74
C VAL A 53 2.84 -8.33 -10.97
N PRO A 54 1.77 -8.86 -11.60
CA PRO A 54 1.92 -9.64 -12.82
C PRO A 54 2.48 -8.82 -14.00
N ARG A 55 2.14 -7.54 -14.12
CA ARG A 55 2.72 -6.66 -15.15
C ARG A 55 4.22 -6.46 -14.97
N LEU A 56 4.67 -6.31 -13.73
CA LEU A 56 6.11 -6.23 -13.44
C LEU A 56 6.80 -7.56 -13.76
N ALA A 57 6.21 -8.70 -13.37
CA ALA A 57 6.75 -10.02 -13.70
C ALA A 57 6.91 -10.22 -15.21
N GLN A 58 5.93 -9.81 -16.01
CA GLN A 58 5.99 -9.86 -17.48
C GLN A 58 7.07 -8.94 -18.08
N ALA A 59 7.41 -7.84 -17.42
CA ALA A 59 8.40 -6.86 -17.88
C ALA A 59 9.85 -7.21 -17.46
N LEU A 60 10.03 -8.16 -16.54
CA LEU A 60 11.36 -8.63 -16.12
C LEU A 60 11.95 -9.58 -17.17
N PRO A 61 13.31 -9.67 -17.29
CA PRO A 61 13.96 -10.64 -18.16
C PRO A 61 13.57 -12.07 -17.83
N PRO A 62 13.10 -12.89 -18.81
CA PRO A 62 12.74 -14.28 -18.57
C PRO A 62 13.97 -15.18 -18.35
N PRO A 63 13.85 -16.33 -17.67
CA PRO A 63 12.63 -16.87 -17.07
C PRO A 63 12.28 -16.21 -15.73
N VAL A 64 10.97 -15.99 -15.47
CA VAL A 64 10.46 -15.43 -14.22
C VAL A 64 9.46 -16.39 -13.59
N GLN A 65 9.66 -16.70 -12.30
CA GLN A 65 8.67 -17.37 -11.47
C GLN A 65 8.08 -16.36 -10.50
N LEU A 66 6.79 -16.07 -10.63
CA LEU A 66 6.06 -15.14 -9.76
C LEU A 66 5.47 -15.87 -8.54
N ILE A 67 5.63 -15.29 -7.36
CA ILE A 67 4.98 -15.69 -6.12
C ILE A 67 4.36 -14.45 -5.49
N ASN A 68 3.05 -14.30 -5.60
CA ASN A 68 2.34 -13.15 -5.04
C ASN A 68 1.72 -13.52 -3.67
N LEU A 69 2.30 -13.00 -2.60
CA LEU A 69 1.83 -13.21 -1.22
C LEU A 69 0.87 -12.11 -0.75
N GLY A 70 0.53 -11.15 -1.61
CA GLY A 70 -0.39 -10.07 -1.31
C GLY A 70 -1.74 -10.58 -0.79
N ARG A 71 -2.33 -9.80 0.14
CA ARG A 71 -3.63 -10.11 0.73
C ARG A 71 -4.46 -8.85 0.91
N SER A 72 -5.65 -8.80 0.30
CA SER A 72 -6.54 -7.65 0.44
C SER A 72 -6.81 -7.34 1.92
N GLY A 73 -6.78 -6.05 2.28
CA GLY A 73 -6.96 -5.58 3.65
C GLY A 73 -5.73 -5.69 4.56
N ALA A 74 -4.61 -6.28 4.10
CA ALA A 74 -3.43 -6.44 4.94
C ALA A 74 -2.79 -5.09 5.32
N VAL A 75 -2.24 -5.05 6.53
CA VAL A 75 -1.41 -3.98 7.09
C VAL A 75 0.03 -4.46 7.30
N LEU A 76 0.93 -3.55 7.67
CA LEU A 76 2.33 -3.92 7.89
C LEU A 76 2.53 -4.88 9.06
N SER A 77 1.87 -4.62 10.19
CA SER A 77 2.20 -5.28 11.45
C SER A 77 0.98 -5.59 12.34
N PRO A 78 1.13 -6.49 13.33
CA PRO A 78 0.10 -6.74 14.34
C PRO A 78 -0.31 -5.50 15.13
N ARG A 79 0.58 -4.51 15.30
CA ARG A 79 0.27 -3.27 16.02
C ARG A 79 -0.78 -2.44 15.29
N THR A 80 -0.61 -2.25 13.98
CA THR A 80 -1.62 -1.57 13.16
C THR A 80 -2.88 -2.40 13.07
N GLN A 81 -2.75 -3.74 12.98
CA GLN A 81 -3.91 -4.64 12.96
C GLN A 81 -4.79 -4.50 14.21
N ALA A 82 -4.19 -4.28 15.38
CA ALA A 82 -4.90 -4.07 16.63
C ALA A 82 -5.69 -2.76 16.72
N LEU A 83 -5.50 -1.82 15.77
CA LEU A 83 -6.29 -0.58 15.71
C LEU A 83 -7.71 -0.80 15.18
N GLN A 84 -7.96 -1.92 14.49
CA GLN A 84 -9.25 -2.22 13.88
C GLN A 84 -9.45 -3.73 13.71
N ASP A 85 -10.44 -4.31 14.40
CA ASP A 85 -10.72 -5.76 14.42
C ASP A 85 -11.02 -6.37 13.05
N SER A 86 -11.49 -5.56 12.09
CA SER A 86 -11.81 -6.02 10.74
C SER A 86 -10.58 -6.21 9.83
N ILE A 87 -9.36 -5.87 10.28
CA ILE A 87 -8.14 -6.07 9.49
C ILE A 87 -7.77 -7.55 9.45
N PRO A 88 -7.77 -8.20 8.26
CA PRO A 88 -7.73 -9.66 8.16
C PRO A 88 -6.32 -10.24 8.26
N ALA A 89 -5.28 -9.42 8.09
CA ALA A 89 -3.90 -9.92 8.01
C ALA A 89 -2.86 -8.82 8.20
N ASN A 90 -1.61 -9.24 8.45
CA ASN A 90 -0.45 -8.36 8.42
C ASN A 90 0.76 -9.02 7.74
N LEU A 91 1.71 -8.21 7.24
CA LEU A 91 2.85 -8.73 6.51
C LEU A 91 3.81 -9.53 7.40
N LEU A 92 4.04 -9.07 8.64
CA LEU A 92 5.03 -9.70 9.53
C LEU A 92 4.66 -11.12 9.94
N GLN A 93 3.38 -11.40 10.19
CA GLN A 93 2.93 -12.71 10.66
C GLN A 93 2.41 -13.63 9.57
N ASP A 94 1.80 -13.04 8.51
CA ASP A 94 1.09 -13.85 7.52
C ASP A 94 1.85 -14.01 6.20
N GLN A 95 2.65 -13.01 5.77
CA GLN A 95 3.34 -13.05 4.48
C GLN A 95 4.83 -13.36 4.63
N LEU A 96 5.53 -12.73 5.59
CA LEU A 96 6.96 -12.95 5.81
C LEU A 96 7.34 -14.43 5.98
N PRO A 97 6.64 -15.27 6.77
CA PRO A 97 6.98 -16.68 6.92
C PRO A 97 6.85 -17.51 5.64
N ARG A 98 6.17 -16.98 4.64
CA ARG A 98 5.87 -17.65 3.36
C ARG A 98 6.81 -17.24 2.23
N ILE A 99 7.71 -16.28 2.44
CA ILE A 99 8.71 -15.89 1.44
C ILE A 99 9.62 -17.10 1.16
N PRO A 100 9.78 -17.55 -0.10
CA PRO A 100 10.77 -18.57 -0.42
C PRO A 100 12.19 -18.10 -0.11
N THR A 101 13.00 -18.99 0.44
CA THR A 101 14.40 -18.66 0.83
C THR A 101 15.30 -18.36 -0.36
N ASP A 102 14.91 -18.81 -1.54
CA ASP A 102 15.61 -18.63 -2.80
C ASP A 102 14.98 -17.52 -3.69
N SER A 103 14.11 -16.68 -3.11
CA SER A 103 13.65 -15.45 -3.79
C SER A 103 14.84 -14.59 -4.19
N THR A 104 14.84 -14.11 -5.44
CA THR A 104 15.90 -13.23 -5.98
C THR A 104 15.46 -11.77 -6.12
N LEU A 105 14.15 -11.55 -6.19
CA LEU A 105 13.53 -10.23 -6.20
C LEU A 105 12.33 -10.22 -5.27
N ILE A 106 12.23 -9.19 -4.43
CA ILE A 106 11.08 -8.96 -3.55
C ILE A 106 10.59 -7.54 -3.73
N THR A 107 9.30 -7.36 -4.01
CA THR A 107 8.67 -6.03 -3.97
C THR A 107 7.69 -5.92 -2.81
N ILE A 108 7.63 -4.73 -2.20
CA ILE A 108 6.75 -4.45 -1.06
C ILE A 108 5.99 -3.16 -1.32
N TRP A 109 4.67 -3.22 -1.32
CA TRP A 109 3.81 -2.05 -1.29
C TRP A 109 2.70 -2.23 -0.26
N VAL A 110 2.85 -1.56 0.88
CA VAL A 110 1.98 -1.63 2.04
C VAL A 110 1.88 -0.25 2.70
N GLY A 111 0.81 0.00 3.41
CA GLY A 111 0.59 1.25 4.15
C GLY A 111 -0.73 1.94 3.83
N GLY A 112 -1.45 1.52 2.77
CA GLY A 112 -2.78 2.05 2.46
C GLY A 112 -3.79 1.75 3.57
N ASN A 113 -3.89 0.49 3.98
CA ASN A 113 -4.75 0.08 5.08
C ASN A 113 -4.24 0.58 6.44
N ASP A 114 -2.92 0.69 6.62
CA ASP A 114 -2.32 1.32 7.81
C ASP A 114 -2.73 2.79 7.91
N THR A 115 -2.67 3.53 6.80
CA THR A 115 -3.15 4.92 6.74
C THR A 115 -4.61 5.03 7.16
N ASN A 116 -5.46 4.14 6.65
CA ASN A 116 -6.88 4.11 6.98
C ASN A 116 -7.09 3.84 8.47
N ALA A 117 -6.48 2.80 9.02
CA ALA A 117 -6.62 2.40 10.42
C ALA A 117 -6.15 3.50 11.38
N ILE A 118 -4.97 4.08 11.12
CA ILE A 118 -4.40 5.17 11.90
C ILE A 118 -5.29 6.42 11.81
N THR A 119 -5.75 6.78 10.60
CA THR A 119 -6.64 7.93 10.43
C THR A 119 -7.95 7.76 11.18
N LEU A 120 -8.57 6.58 11.10
CA LEU A 120 -9.82 6.31 11.82
C LEU A 120 -9.65 6.38 13.33
N ALA A 121 -8.55 5.83 13.86
CA ALA A 121 -8.22 5.95 15.29
C ALA A 121 -7.98 7.41 15.71
N ALA A 122 -7.28 8.19 14.88
CA ALA A 122 -7.05 9.62 15.10
C ALA A 122 -8.35 10.43 15.08
N VAL A 123 -9.29 10.09 14.18
CA VAL A 123 -10.63 10.72 14.15
C VAL A 123 -11.40 10.42 15.44
N ARG A 124 -11.39 9.19 15.92
CA ARG A 124 -12.05 8.83 17.20
C ARG A 124 -11.47 9.60 18.36
N LEU A 125 -10.13 9.65 18.47
CA LEU A 125 -9.43 10.41 19.50
C LEU A 125 -9.82 11.90 19.47
N ALA A 126 -9.84 12.52 18.28
CA ALA A 126 -10.22 13.94 18.13
C ALA A 126 -11.70 14.19 18.51
N VAL A 127 -12.60 13.28 18.17
CA VAL A 127 -14.03 13.36 18.57
C VAL A 127 -14.20 13.26 20.10
N GLU A 128 -13.38 12.48 20.78
CA GLU A 128 -13.34 12.36 22.23
C GLU A 128 -12.67 13.56 22.93
N GLY A 129 -12.07 14.47 22.16
CA GLY A 129 -11.43 15.70 22.65
C GLY A 129 -9.93 15.61 22.87
N GLY A 130 -9.30 14.49 22.47
CA GLY A 130 -7.86 14.34 22.48
C GLY A 130 -7.19 15.03 21.28
N ASP A 131 -5.87 15.27 21.38
CA ASP A 131 -5.06 15.73 20.27
C ASP A 131 -4.58 14.52 19.43
N PRO A 132 -4.99 14.41 18.14
CA PRO A 132 -4.61 13.29 17.32
C PRO A 132 -3.15 13.35 16.81
N LEU A 133 -2.49 14.51 16.84
CA LEU A 133 -1.16 14.65 16.24
C LEU A 133 -0.08 13.84 16.95
N PRO A 134 0.07 13.87 18.28
CA PRO A 134 1.04 13.03 18.98
C PRO A 134 0.81 11.52 18.76
N PHE A 135 -0.47 11.10 18.69
CA PHE A 135 -0.83 9.74 18.36
C PHE A 135 -0.35 9.36 16.95
N ILE A 136 -0.65 10.18 15.94
CA ILE A 136 -0.21 9.93 14.56
C ILE A 136 1.31 9.85 14.46
N GLU A 137 2.04 10.76 15.08
CA GLU A 137 3.51 10.74 15.09
C GLU A 137 4.05 9.45 15.73
N GLN A 138 3.43 8.99 16.81
CA GLN A 138 3.79 7.71 17.43
C GLN A 138 3.56 6.54 16.48
N GLN A 139 2.41 6.49 15.78
CA GLN A 139 2.11 5.44 14.81
C GLN A 139 3.09 5.43 13.64
N ILE A 140 3.49 6.60 13.12
CA ILE A 140 4.50 6.71 12.06
C ILE A 140 5.84 6.14 12.53
N ARG A 141 6.29 6.47 13.76
CA ARG A 141 7.52 5.90 14.32
C ARG A 141 7.44 4.38 14.48
N GLN A 142 6.30 3.87 14.95
CA GLN A 142 6.08 2.43 15.09
C GLN A 142 6.08 1.71 13.74
N PHE A 143 5.39 2.27 12.73
CA PHE A 143 5.41 1.75 11.37
C PHE A 143 6.84 1.70 10.81
N ALA A 144 7.65 2.75 11.02
CA ALA A 144 9.05 2.77 10.59
C ALA A 144 9.85 1.63 11.26
N ALA A 145 9.68 1.40 12.56
CA ALA A 145 10.34 0.32 13.29
C ALA A 145 9.89 -1.07 12.81
N ASP A 146 8.59 -1.26 12.59
CA ASP A 146 8.04 -2.52 12.07
C ASP A 146 8.51 -2.79 10.63
N TYR A 147 8.67 -1.74 9.81
CA TYR A 147 9.23 -1.86 8.46
C TYR A 147 10.69 -2.31 8.49
N GLN A 148 11.49 -1.77 9.40
CA GLN A 148 12.88 -2.23 9.62
C GLN A 148 12.92 -3.70 10.06
N THR A 149 12.02 -4.11 10.96
CA THR A 149 11.88 -5.51 11.39
C THR A 149 11.57 -6.42 10.20
N LEU A 150 10.62 -6.02 9.33
CA LEU A 150 10.29 -6.77 8.11
C LEU A 150 11.51 -6.92 7.20
N LEU A 151 12.23 -5.83 6.92
CA LEU A 151 13.39 -5.84 6.03
C LEU A 151 14.54 -6.69 6.58
N GLN A 152 14.82 -6.62 7.87
CA GLN A 152 15.82 -7.46 8.53
C GLN A 152 15.46 -8.94 8.42
N ALA A 153 14.21 -9.29 8.71
CA ALA A 153 13.75 -10.67 8.61
C ALA A 153 13.77 -11.19 7.17
N ILE A 154 13.45 -10.37 6.17
CA ILE A 154 13.59 -10.73 4.75
C ILE A 154 15.05 -10.99 4.40
N ARG A 155 15.99 -10.16 4.84
CA ARG A 155 17.43 -10.35 4.59
C ARG A 155 17.97 -11.64 5.20
N VAL A 156 17.44 -12.06 6.35
CA VAL A 156 17.80 -13.36 6.96
C VAL A 156 17.19 -14.52 6.16
N ARG A 157 15.92 -14.38 5.75
CA ARG A 157 15.17 -15.45 5.09
C ARG A 157 15.57 -15.67 3.63
N ALA A 158 15.78 -14.59 2.88
CA ALA A 158 16.14 -14.60 1.47
C ALA A 158 17.33 -13.64 1.22
N PRO A 159 18.54 -14.03 1.65
CA PRO A 159 19.71 -13.15 1.69
C PRO A 159 20.16 -12.66 0.31
N GLN A 160 19.81 -13.38 -0.76
CA GLN A 160 20.14 -13.03 -2.14
C GLN A 160 19.08 -12.12 -2.80
N ALA A 161 17.97 -11.90 -2.12
CA ALA A 161 16.88 -11.12 -2.70
C ALA A 161 17.24 -9.65 -2.80
N ARG A 162 17.08 -9.09 -3.99
CA ARG A 162 16.99 -7.65 -4.17
C ARG A 162 15.62 -7.18 -3.72
N ILE A 163 15.56 -6.19 -2.85
CA ILE A 163 14.30 -5.67 -2.31
C ILE A 163 14.02 -4.31 -2.96
N GLY A 164 12.80 -4.11 -3.47
CA GLY A 164 12.27 -2.82 -3.90
C GLY A 164 10.99 -2.50 -3.13
N VAL A 165 10.82 -1.27 -2.70
CA VAL A 165 9.63 -0.82 -1.97
C VAL A 165 8.97 0.34 -2.69
N ALA A 166 7.67 0.58 -2.47
CA ALA A 166 7.02 1.81 -2.91
C ALA A 166 6.53 2.61 -1.70
N ASN A 167 6.68 3.94 -1.77
CA ASN A 167 6.02 4.82 -0.82
C ASN A 167 4.54 5.01 -1.17
N LEU A 168 3.81 5.83 -0.42
CA LEU A 168 2.37 6.00 -0.56
C LEU A 168 2.04 7.33 -1.24
N PRO A 169 0.98 7.41 -2.03
CA PRO A 169 0.43 8.69 -2.45
C PRO A 169 -0.11 9.46 -1.24
N ASN A 170 -0.26 10.76 -1.37
CA ASN A 170 -1.08 11.54 -0.44
C ASN A 170 -2.55 11.15 -0.62
N PHE A 171 -3.07 10.30 0.25
CA PHE A 171 -4.43 9.78 0.12
C PHE A 171 -5.53 10.85 0.22
N ALA A 172 -5.24 12.04 0.73
CA ALA A 172 -6.19 13.16 0.68
C ALA A 172 -6.38 13.72 -0.74
N GLN A 173 -5.48 13.39 -1.68
CA GLN A 173 -5.48 13.95 -3.04
C GLN A 173 -5.89 12.94 -4.13
N ILE A 174 -6.03 11.66 -3.80
CA ILE A 174 -6.64 10.69 -4.72
C ILE A 174 -8.17 10.91 -4.79
N PRO A 175 -8.88 10.40 -5.81
CA PRO A 175 -10.31 10.67 -6.00
C PRO A 175 -11.18 10.38 -4.78
N LEU A 176 -10.98 9.26 -4.08
CA LEU A 176 -11.72 8.94 -2.86
C LEU A 176 -11.41 9.95 -1.74
N GLY A 177 -10.15 10.29 -1.56
CA GLY A 177 -9.73 11.24 -0.54
C GLY A 177 -10.30 12.63 -0.74
N GLN A 178 -10.39 13.08 -1.98
CA GLN A 178 -10.98 14.39 -2.32
C GLN A 178 -12.46 14.51 -1.96
N GLN A 179 -13.17 13.40 -1.86
CA GLN A 179 -14.58 13.33 -1.46
C GLN A 179 -14.78 13.34 0.07
N GLN A 180 -13.70 13.18 0.84
CA GLN A 180 -13.79 13.16 2.30
C GLN A 180 -13.95 14.57 2.88
N PRO A 181 -14.57 14.71 4.07
CA PRO A 181 -14.62 15.94 4.82
C PRO A 181 -13.23 16.57 5.04
N SER A 182 -13.16 17.89 5.18
CA SER A 182 -11.87 18.61 5.21
C SER A 182 -10.96 18.17 6.35
N SER A 183 -11.51 17.94 7.53
CA SER A 183 -10.75 17.46 8.70
C SER A 183 -10.24 16.02 8.52
N VAL A 184 -11.04 15.14 7.88
CA VAL A 184 -10.62 13.77 7.53
C VAL A 184 -9.50 13.81 6.49
N ARG A 185 -9.63 14.65 5.47
CA ARG A 185 -8.57 14.84 4.45
C ARG A 185 -7.26 15.32 5.07
N GLN A 186 -7.33 16.22 6.04
CA GLN A 186 -6.12 16.68 6.74
C GLN A 186 -5.45 15.52 7.48
N LEU A 187 -6.20 14.70 8.21
CA LEU A 187 -5.65 13.54 8.92
C LEU A 187 -5.10 12.50 7.94
N LEU A 188 -5.81 12.20 6.84
CA LEU A 188 -5.32 11.32 5.77
C LEU A 188 -3.98 11.78 5.19
N ALA A 189 -3.87 13.07 4.88
CA ALA A 189 -2.63 13.65 4.39
C ALA A 189 -1.50 13.52 5.43
N THR A 190 -1.79 13.86 6.69
CA THR A 190 -0.80 13.79 7.78
C THR A 190 -0.24 12.38 7.92
N VAL A 191 -1.11 11.37 7.91
CA VAL A 191 -0.70 9.97 8.05
C VAL A 191 0.05 9.50 6.80
N SER A 192 -0.56 9.57 5.60
CA SER A 192 0.03 8.98 4.40
C SER A 192 1.34 9.65 3.97
N VAL A 193 1.41 10.97 4.06
CA VAL A 193 2.65 11.71 3.79
C VAL A 193 3.70 11.43 4.87
N GLY A 194 3.29 11.35 6.13
CA GLY A 194 4.17 10.99 7.24
C GLY A 194 4.78 9.60 7.09
N LEU A 195 3.97 8.57 6.78
CA LEU A 195 4.46 7.21 6.50
C LEU A 195 5.44 7.21 5.33
N SER A 196 5.13 7.92 4.24
CA SER A 196 6.01 8.01 3.08
C SER A 196 7.34 8.69 3.40
N GLN A 197 7.30 9.90 3.98
CA GLN A 197 8.50 10.73 4.15
C GLN A 197 9.36 10.30 5.35
N GLN A 198 8.76 9.82 6.44
CA GLN A 198 9.48 9.53 7.67
C GLN A 198 9.80 8.03 7.84
N ALA A 199 9.02 7.13 7.25
CA ALA A 199 9.24 5.69 7.38
C ALA A 199 9.80 5.05 6.11
N ILE A 200 9.23 5.33 4.91
CA ILE A 200 9.58 4.59 3.70
C ILE A 200 10.72 5.27 2.92
N ASN A 201 10.66 6.58 2.66
CA ASN A 201 11.69 7.28 1.89
C ASN A 201 13.11 7.14 2.47
N PRO A 202 13.32 7.12 3.82
CA PRO A 202 14.65 6.92 4.40
C PRO A 202 15.30 5.58 4.05
N LEU A 203 14.53 4.57 3.61
CA LEU A 203 15.06 3.27 3.19
C LEU A 203 16.01 3.39 1.99
N SER A 204 15.83 4.40 1.15
CA SER A 204 16.73 4.68 0.02
C SER A 204 18.18 4.92 0.47
N ARG A 205 18.37 5.52 1.65
CA ARG A 205 19.71 5.71 2.25
C ARG A 205 20.37 4.41 2.70
N GLN A 206 19.59 3.33 2.81
CA GLN A 206 20.06 1.98 3.14
C GLN A 206 20.29 1.12 1.88
N GLY A 207 20.28 1.75 0.69
CA GLY A 207 20.46 1.08 -0.60
C GLY A 207 19.21 0.32 -1.09
N ILE A 208 18.05 0.54 -0.50
CA ILE A 208 16.79 -0.06 -0.96
C ILE A 208 16.15 0.86 -2.00
N PRO A 209 15.93 0.41 -3.24
CA PRO A 209 15.16 1.15 -4.24
C PRO A 209 13.77 1.50 -3.73
N VAL A 210 13.42 2.79 -3.72
CA VAL A 210 12.11 3.29 -3.29
C VAL A 210 11.40 3.91 -4.49
N VAL A 211 10.30 3.32 -4.92
CA VAL A 211 9.41 3.88 -5.94
C VAL A 211 8.67 5.07 -5.34
N ASP A 212 8.86 6.25 -5.93
CA ASP A 212 8.31 7.50 -5.41
C ASP A 212 6.88 7.76 -5.93
N VAL A 213 5.92 7.02 -5.39
CA VAL A 213 4.49 7.19 -5.71
C VAL A 213 3.96 8.52 -5.19
N LEU A 214 4.50 9.03 -4.06
CA LEU A 214 4.11 10.30 -3.48
C LEU A 214 4.28 11.47 -4.47
N CYS A 215 5.36 11.46 -5.24
CA CYS A 215 5.67 12.52 -6.20
C CYS A 215 5.28 12.18 -7.64
N ASP A 216 4.80 10.98 -7.91
CA ASP A 216 4.33 10.59 -9.24
C ASP A 216 2.95 11.18 -9.52
N ARG A 217 2.89 12.17 -10.40
CA ARG A 217 1.63 12.83 -10.79
C ARG A 217 0.59 11.85 -11.35
N ARG A 218 1.02 10.73 -11.93
CA ARG A 218 0.12 9.70 -12.48
C ARG A 218 -0.71 9.04 -11.38
N ALA A 219 -0.18 8.96 -10.14
CA ALA A 219 -0.87 8.40 -8.98
C ALA A 219 -2.08 9.22 -8.52
N TYR A 220 -2.31 10.42 -9.08
CA TYR A 220 -3.42 11.32 -8.70
C TYR A 220 -4.40 11.59 -9.82
N ARG A 221 -4.12 11.10 -11.02
CA ARG A 221 -4.97 11.31 -12.17
C ARG A 221 -6.22 10.44 -12.10
N ARG A 222 -7.37 11.02 -12.46
CA ARG A 222 -8.66 10.31 -12.48
C ARG A 222 -8.63 9.05 -13.35
N GLU A 223 -7.96 9.10 -14.49
CA GLU A 223 -7.79 7.99 -15.42
C GLU A 223 -6.97 6.82 -14.85
N SER A 224 -6.24 7.00 -13.76
CA SER A 224 -5.55 5.93 -13.05
C SER A 224 -6.47 5.12 -12.12
N PHE A 225 -7.73 5.58 -11.94
CA PHE A 225 -8.74 4.95 -11.07
C PHE A 225 -10.01 4.59 -11.83
N PHE A 226 -10.36 5.34 -12.88
CA PHE A 226 -11.61 5.22 -13.64
C PHE A 226 -11.33 5.15 -15.15
N PRO A 227 -12.11 4.32 -15.90
CA PRO A 227 -13.00 3.30 -15.37
C PRO A 227 -12.26 2.17 -14.68
N GLY A 228 -12.96 1.42 -13.81
CA GLY A 228 -12.45 0.25 -13.13
C GLY A 228 -13.59 -0.58 -12.58
N PRO A 229 -13.41 -1.88 -12.33
CA PRO A 229 -14.48 -2.78 -11.87
C PRO A 229 -15.20 -2.32 -10.59
N LEU A 230 -14.49 -1.65 -9.68
CA LEU A 230 -15.06 -1.13 -8.43
C LEU A 230 -15.36 0.36 -8.48
N ALA A 231 -14.63 1.11 -9.31
CA ALA A 231 -14.75 2.55 -9.44
C ALA A 231 -14.75 3.29 -8.08
N ASP A 232 -13.99 2.75 -7.09
CA ASP A 232 -13.98 3.23 -5.70
C ASP A 232 -13.13 4.49 -5.49
N GLY A 233 -12.32 4.86 -6.49
CA GLY A 233 -11.44 6.03 -6.44
C GLY A 233 -10.27 5.93 -5.46
N PHE A 234 -10.06 4.74 -4.88
CA PHE A 234 -8.95 4.42 -3.98
C PHE A 234 -7.94 3.46 -4.64
N HIS A 235 -8.43 2.35 -5.19
CA HIS A 235 -7.57 1.38 -5.86
C HIS A 235 -7.34 1.77 -7.32
N PRO A 236 -6.09 1.68 -7.78
CA PRO A 236 -5.77 1.89 -9.20
C PRO A 236 -6.55 0.91 -10.10
N ASN A 237 -6.91 1.37 -11.29
CA ASN A 237 -7.38 0.52 -12.37
C ASN A 237 -6.18 -0.04 -13.17
N ASP A 238 -6.44 -0.70 -14.30
CA ASP A 238 -5.40 -1.26 -15.18
C ASP A 238 -4.35 -0.24 -15.62
N GLN A 239 -4.75 1.00 -15.89
CA GLN A 239 -3.83 2.07 -16.27
C GLN A 239 -2.97 2.52 -15.08
N GLY A 240 -3.58 2.67 -13.90
CA GLY A 240 -2.87 3.01 -12.67
C GLY A 240 -1.85 1.93 -12.30
N TYR A 241 -2.23 0.67 -12.40
CA TYR A 241 -1.32 -0.46 -12.16
C TYR A 241 -0.21 -0.58 -13.22
N ALA A 242 -0.49 -0.26 -14.48
CA ALA A 242 0.55 -0.21 -15.52
C ALA A 242 1.59 0.88 -15.20
N ASN A 243 1.14 2.06 -14.77
CA ASN A 243 2.03 3.14 -14.34
C ASN A 243 2.90 2.72 -13.15
N LEU A 244 2.32 2.02 -12.17
CA LEU A 244 3.04 1.54 -10.99
C LEU A 244 4.06 0.45 -11.35
N ALA A 245 3.68 -0.52 -12.18
CA ALA A 245 4.59 -1.57 -12.67
C ALA A 245 5.80 -0.96 -13.40
N GLN A 246 5.54 0.02 -14.26
CA GLN A 246 6.60 0.76 -14.95
C GLN A 246 7.51 1.52 -13.97
N ALA A 247 6.94 2.16 -12.95
CA ALA A 247 7.71 2.87 -11.92
C ALA A 247 8.60 1.91 -11.11
N PHE A 248 8.08 0.74 -10.73
CA PHE A 248 8.89 -0.31 -10.10
C PHE A 248 10.03 -0.77 -11.01
N LEU A 249 9.74 -1.09 -12.27
CA LEU A 249 10.76 -1.55 -13.22
C LEU A 249 11.89 -0.53 -13.37
N GLN A 250 11.54 0.74 -13.59
CA GLN A 250 12.50 1.83 -13.73
C GLN A 250 13.34 2.01 -12.47
N THR A 251 12.71 2.04 -11.30
CA THR A 251 13.41 2.21 -10.02
C THR A 251 14.31 1.01 -9.70
N LEU A 252 13.90 -0.20 -10.05
CA LEU A 252 14.74 -1.38 -9.92
C LEU A 252 15.93 -1.36 -10.87
N GLN A 253 15.80 -0.84 -12.08
CA GLN A 253 16.89 -0.74 -13.04
C GLN A 253 17.84 0.41 -12.71
N GLN A 254 17.31 1.56 -12.35
CA GLN A 254 18.03 2.80 -12.06
C GLN A 254 17.52 3.43 -10.76
N PRO A 255 18.00 2.97 -9.59
CA PRO A 255 17.56 3.50 -8.32
C PRO A 255 17.88 5.00 -8.18
N THR A 256 16.85 5.81 -8.00
CA THR A 256 16.97 7.22 -7.66
C THR A 256 16.32 7.45 -6.30
N PRO A 257 16.91 8.29 -5.42
CA PRO A 257 16.27 8.64 -4.17
C PRO A 257 14.92 9.33 -4.41
N PRO A 258 13.89 9.06 -3.57
CA PRO A 258 12.64 9.79 -3.62
C PRO A 258 12.84 11.29 -3.45
N GLN A 259 11.99 12.08 -4.09
CA GLN A 259 12.03 13.53 -3.97
C GLN A 259 11.70 13.96 -2.53
N THR A 260 12.44 14.91 -2.02
CA THR A 260 12.20 15.45 -0.67
C THR A 260 11.01 16.39 -0.62
N ARG A 261 10.67 17.00 -1.74
CA ARG A 261 9.52 17.91 -1.91
C ARG A 261 8.91 17.71 -3.28
N CYS A 262 7.59 17.53 -3.32
CA CYS A 262 6.82 17.42 -4.56
C CYS A 262 5.47 18.17 -4.42
N PRO A 263 5.51 19.49 -4.28
CA PRO A 263 4.27 20.25 -4.21
C PRO A 263 3.42 20.04 -5.49
N PRO A 264 2.08 19.91 -5.33
CA PRO A 264 1.32 20.02 -4.09
C PRO A 264 1.21 18.72 -3.28
N PHE A 265 1.75 17.59 -3.75
CA PHE A 265 1.43 16.25 -3.23
C PHE A 265 2.01 15.97 -1.84
N SER A 266 3.17 16.54 -1.50
CA SER A 266 3.77 16.36 -0.17
C SER A 266 3.29 17.38 0.87
N SER A 267 2.34 18.25 0.53
CA SER A 267 1.83 19.26 1.45
C SER A 267 0.73 18.70 2.34
N VAL A 268 0.82 19.00 3.63
CA VAL A 268 -0.21 18.73 4.62
C VAL A 268 -0.83 20.08 5.01
N GLY A 269 -2.15 20.23 4.82
CA GLY A 269 -2.84 21.45 5.22
C GLY A 269 -2.87 21.60 6.75
N SER A 270 -2.66 22.82 7.25
CA SER A 270 -2.75 23.13 8.69
C SER A 270 -4.04 23.91 8.96
N ARG A 271 -5.16 23.23 9.08
CA ARG A 271 -6.41 23.82 9.57
C ARG A 271 -6.74 23.24 10.93
N GLN A 272 -7.48 24.01 11.74
CA GLN A 272 -8.08 23.45 12.95
C GLN A 272 -9.09 22.36 12.55
N LEU A 273 -9.02 21.20 13.21
CA LEU A 273 -9.97 20.11 12.94
C LEU A 273 -11.36 20.49 13.42
N ASP A 274 -12.35 20.31 12.56
CA ASP A 274 -13.76 20.48 12.90
C ASP A 274 -14.29 19.20 13.52
N ARG A 275 -14.54 19.25 14.84
CA ARG A 275 -15.01 18.10 15.63
C ARG A 275 -16.41 17.63 15.21
N GLU A 276 -17.31 18.53 14.82
CA GLU A 276 -18.66 18.13 14.39
C GLU A 276 -18.63 17.46 13.01
N GLU A 277 -17.76 17.92 12.12
CA GLU A 277 -17.49 17.25 10.85
C GLU A 277 -16.98 15.82 11.08
N LEU A 278 -16.01 15.62 12.01
CA LEU A 278 -15.49 14.31 12.37
C LEU A 278 -16.54 13.39 13.00
N LYS A 279 -17.41 13.92 13.88
CA LYS A 279 -18.54 13.16 14.46
C LYS A 279 -19.53 12.71 13.38
N SER A 280 -19.84 13.60 12.43
CA SER A 280 -20.73 13.27 11.31
C SER A 280 -20.15 12.19 10.41
N PHE A 281 -18.85 12.25 10.14
CA PHE A 281 -18.12 11.22 9.40
C PHE A 281 -18.20 9.85 10.08
N LEU A 282 -17.97 9.76 11.41
CA LEU A 282 -18.07 8.49 12.14
C LEU A 282 -19.50 7.94 12.13
N ARG A 283 -20.52 8.78 12.33
CA ARG A 283 -21.95 8.35 12.31
C ARG A 283 -22.33 7.75 10.95
N ALA A 284 -21.89 8.37 9.85
CA ALA A 284 -22.16 7.88 8.50
C ALA A 284 -21.53 6.49 8.24
N ARG A 285 -20.47 6.14 8.93
CA ARG A 285 -19.80 4.82 8.81
C ARG A 285 -20.44 3.73 9.66
N THR A 286 -20.94 4.09 10.84
CA THR A 286 -21.56 3.11 11.75
C THR A 286 -23.02 2.81 11.42
N GLY A 287 -23.70 3.71 10.67
CA GLY A 287 -25.11 3.58 10.32
C GLY A 287 -25.42 2.87 8.99
N SER A 288 -24.43 2.40 8.22
CA SER A 288 -24.65 1.71 6.94
C SER A 288 -24.24 0.23 7.05
N PRO A 289 -25.19 -0.72 7.11
CA PRO A 289 -24.90 -2.15 7.20
C PRO A 289 -24.23 -2.73 5.94
N ASP A 290 -24.32 -2.04 4.78
CA ASP A 290 -23.86 -2.54 3.48
C ASP A 290 -22.49 -2.03 3.02
N ARG A 291 -21.78 -1.23 3.81
CA ARG A 291 -20.41 -0.82 3.43
C ARG A 291 -19.41 -1.89 3.84
N PRO A 292 -18.53 -2.34 2.92
CA PRO A 292 -17.43 -3.20 3.29
C PRO A 292 -16.60 -2.51 4.39
N GLN A 293 -16.54 -3.14 5.55
CA GLN A 293 -15.73 -2.67 6.67
C GLN A 293 -14.27 -2.69 6.21
N GLY A 294 -13.63 -1.53 6.07
CA GLY A 294 -12.20 -1.44 5.74
C GLY A 294 -11.83 -0.44 4.64
N SER A 295 -12.77 0.12 3.89
CA SER A 295 -12.49 1.23 2.97
C SER A 295 -12.93 2.58 3.56
N LEU A 296 -12.11 3.62 3.39
CA LEU A 296 -12.48 5.00 3.68
C LEU A 296 -13.67 5.44 2.85
#